data_a60606beb72572a66e1f492a9a4a4d05
#
_entry.id   a60606beb72572a66e1f492a9a4a4d05
#
_cell.length_a   1.000
_cell.length_b   1.000
_cell.length_c   1.000
_cell.angle_alpha   90.00
_cell.angle_beta   90.00
_cell.angle_gamma   90.00
#
_symmetry.space_group_name_H-M   'P 1'
#
loop_
_entity.id
_entity.type
_entity.pdbx_description
1 polymer ?
#
loop_
_entity_poly.entity_id
_entity_poly.type
_entity_poly.pdbx_seq_one_letter_code
_entity_poly.pdbx_strand_id
1 'polypeptide(L)'
;MTNAYVSLDTLKSSSVLNVTGTADDSRLRALAENASRIVDRYCNRHFHVVAATRRFDGLGTPSLLIPDLVSVDGGGLKTDDDRDRVFETTWAAGDYLLLPTNADPTAGGNSQSRPYVEVAVDVDAGTKSFFTRGVQTVQIAGQWGWWRHLRRATETANAVADATTTSVTVSSRADVEAGHTLLIDSEQMYVQSYAASTLTVIRAVNGTTGASHSGGAAVDIYEYPGPIVEATIIQATRLWRRKDSAFGSFGGLPGTGQTRISAGLDPDVALLLGQYRKLSVGA
;
A
#
# COMPACT_ATOMS: atom_id res chain seq x y z
N MET A 1 -12.95 -1.98 3.79
CA MET A 1 -11.51 -2.12 3.51
C MET A 1 -11.19 -1.24 2.32
N THR A 2 -9.96 -0.81 2.17
CA THR A 2 -9.48 0.08 1.11
C THR A 2 -8.17 -0.48 0.55
N ASN A 3 -7.58 0.17 -0.46
CA ASN A 3 -6.31 -0.21 -1.07
C ASN A 3 -6.36 -1.56 -1.81
N ALA A 4 -7.22 -1.67 -2.80
CA ALA A 4 -7.12 -2.73 -3.77
C ALA A 4 -5.85 -2.54 -4.62
N TYR A 5 -5.14 -3.65 -4.94
CA TYR A 5 -3.96 -3.63 -5.81
C TYR A 5 -4.29 -3.81 -7.28
N VAL A 6 -5.57 -3.96 -7.58
CA VAL A 6 -6.12 -4.03 -8.93
C VAL A 6 -7.43 -3.26 -8.96
N SER A 7 -7.69 -2.56 -10.05
CA SER A 7 -8.93 -1.82 -10.24
C SER A 7 -10.10 -2.75 -10.60
N LEU A 8 -11.32 -2.23 -10.43
CA LEU A 8 -12.54 -2.93 -10.83
C LEU A 8 -12.60 -3.12 -12.35
N ASP A 9 -12.24 -2.09 -13.12
CA ASP A 9 -12.33 -2.10 -14.58
C ASP A 9 -11.33 -3.13 -15.16
N THR A 10 -10.13 -3.23 -14.58
CA THR A 10 -9.16 -4.28 -14.91
C THR A 10 -9.73 -5.68 -14.67
N LEU A 11 -10.34 -5.92 -13.50
CA LEU A 11 -10.95 -7.23 -13.20
C LEU A 11 -12.11 -7.58 -14.14
N LYS A 12 -12.91 -6.59 -14.53
CA LYS A 12 -14.05 -6.78 -15.44
C LYS A 12 -13.64 -6.96 -16.89
N SER A 13 -12.42 -6.60 -17.25
CA SER A 13 -11.93 -6.64 -18.62
C SER A 13 -12.13 -8.00 -19.30
N SER A 14 -12.20 -7.98 -20.63
CA SER A 14 -12.37 -9.20 -21.44
C SER A 14 -11.22 -10.18 -21.31
N SER A 15 -10.04 -9.69 -20.95
CA SER A 15 -8.84 -10.50 -20.71
C SER A 15 -8.81 -11.20 -19.34
N VAL A 16 -9.66 -10.78 -18.39
CA VAL A 16 -9.68 -11.34 -17.02
C VAL A 16 -10.99 -12.09 -16.75
N LEU A 17 -12.07 -11.40 -16.45
CA LEU A 17 -13.34 -12.02 -16.08
C LEU A 17 -14.41 -11.90 -17.15
N ASN A 18 -14.28 -10.97 -18.07
CA ASN A 18 -15.26 -10.65 -19.12
C ASN A 18 -16.66 -10.38 -18.52
N VAL A 19 -16.73 -9.58 -17.46
CA VAL A 19 -17.99 -9.23 -16.79
C VAL A 19 -18.49 -7.89 -17.30
N THR A 20 -19.68 -7.89 -17.90
CA THR A 20 -20.36 -6.69 -18.37
C THR A 20 -21.45 -6.24 -17.38
N GLY A 21 -21.78 -4.95 -17.40
CA GLY A 21 -22.79 -4.38 -16.48
C GLY A 21 -22.22 -4.09 -15.08
N THR A 22 -23.09 -3.63 -14.18
CA THR A 22 -22.70 -3.09 -12.86
C THR A 22 -23.26 -3.88 -11.67
N ALA A 23 -24.06 -4.92 -11.93
CA ALA A 23 -24.74 -5.69 -10.89
C ALA A 23 -23.77 -6.35 -9.89
N ASP A 24 -22.59 -6.74 -10.34
CA ASP A 24 -21.57 -7.42 -9.53
C ASP A 24 -20.45 -6.51 -9.04
N ASP A 25 -20.48 -5.22 -9.33
CA ASP A 25 -19.37 -4.28 -9.07
C ASP A 25 -18.98 -4.23 -7.59
N SER A 26 -19.95 -4.17 -6.69
CA SER A 26 -19.69 -4.15 -5.24
C SER A 26 -18.97 -5.42 -4.76
N ARG A 27 -19.38 -6.58 -5.31
CA ARG A 27 -18.78 -7.87 -4.98
C ARG A 27 -17.38 -7.99 -5.55
N LEU A 28 -17.18 -7.62 -6.82
CA LEU A 28 -15.86 -7.66 -7.47
C LEU A 28 -14.86 -6.75 -6.77
N ARG A 29 -15.28 -5.53 -6.38
CA ARG A 29 -14.43 -4.64 -5.58
C ARG A 29 -14.04 -5.27 -4.23
N ALA A 30 -15.01 -5.84 -3.52
CA ALA A 30 -14.72 -6.54 -2.26
C ALA A 30 -13.76 -7.72 -2.46
N LEU A 31 -13.83 -8.43 -3.57
CA LEU A 31 -12.90 -9.50 -3.91
C LEU A 31 -11.49 -8.98 -4.22
N ALA A 32 -11.38 -7.86 -4.95
CA ALA A 32 -10.10 -7.19 -5.18
C ALA A 32 -9.42 -6.78 -3.87
N GLU A 33 -10.17 -6.15 -2.95
CA GLU A 33 -9.68 -5.77 -1.63
C GLU A 33 -9.26 -6.99 -0.80
N ASN A 34 -10.05 -8.05 -0.79
CA ASN A 34 -9.74 -9.28 -0.05
C ASN A 34 -8.51 -10.00 -0.64
N ALA A 35 -8.40 -10.09 -1.96
CA ALA A 35 -7.24 -10.66 -2.62
C ALA A 35 -5.96 -9.87 -2.28
N SER A 36 -6.04 -8.54 -2.25
CA SER A 36 -4.93 -7.68 -1.84
C SER A 36 -4.48 -7.96 -0.39
N ARG A 37 -5.43 -8.17 0.52
CA ARG A 37 -5.10 -8.54 1.93
C ARG A 37 -4.53 -9.95 2.06
N ILE A 38 -4.89 -10.88 1.17
CA ILE A 38 -4.25 -12.21 1.10
C ILE A 38 -2.79 -12.06 0.66
N VAL A 39 -2.52 -11.22 -0.33
CA VAL A 39 -1.16 -10.89 -0.78
C VAL A 39 -0.32 -10.29 0.36
N ASP A 40 -0.86 -9.29 1.07
CA ASP A 40 -0.18 -8.68 2.22
C ASP A 40 0.17 -9.70 3.30
N ARG A 41 -0.80 -10.54 3.67
CA ARG A 41 -0.59 -11.58 4.69
C ARG A 41 0.49 -12.58 4.28
N TYR A 42 0.48 -13.00 3.01
CA TYR A 42 1.49 -13.93 2.51
C TYR A 42 2.90 -13.33 2.51
N CYS A 43 3.01 -12.06 2.11
CA CYS A 43 4.27 -11.34 2.08
C CYS A 43 4.73 -10.83 3.46
N ASN A 44 3.86 -10.87 4.47
CA ASN A 44 4.10 -10.27 5.79
C ASN A 44 4.48 -8.78 5.69
N ARG A 45 3.84 -8.05 4.76
CA ARG A 45 3.99 -6.62 4.51
C ARG A 45 2.81 -6.08 3.71
N HIS A 46 2.66 -4.77 3.65
CA HIS A 46 1.69 -4.13 2.78
C HIS A 46 2.39 -3.30 1.69
N PHE A 47 1.76 -3.24 0.52
CA PHE A 47 2.31 -2.54 -0.65
C PHE A 47 1.74 -1.13 -0.82
N HIS A 48 0.67 -0.79 -0.13
CA HIS A 48 0.15 0.57 -0.05
C HIS A 48 0.91 1.39 1.00
N VAL A 49 0.92 2.71 0.82
CA VAL A 49 1.62 3.64 1.70
C VAL A 49 0.68 4.18 2.76
N VAL A 50 1.13 4.14 4.02
CA VAL A 50 0.40 4.65 5.18
C VAL A 50 1.22 5.76 5.85
N ALA A 51 0.64 6.94 6.02
CA ALA A 51 1.21 7.99 6.86
C ALA A 51 0.93 7.66 8.34
N ALA A 52 1.98 7.46 9.12
CA ALA A 52 1.82 7.10 10.52
C ALA A 52 3.04 7.49 11.36
N THR A 53 2.78 7.77 12.63
CA THR A 53 3.82 7.86 13.65
C THR A 53 3.94 6.52 14.36
N ARG A 54 5.13 5.93 14.34
CA ARG A 54 5.43 4.63 14.98
C ARG A 54 6.47 4.81 16.06
N ARG A 55 6.39 3.98 17.11
CA ARG A 55 7.33 3.97 18.22
C ARG A 55 8.09 2.66 18.27
N PHE A 56 9.36 2.74 18.63
CA PHE A 56 10.29 1.62 18.66
C PHE A 56 11.09 1.62 19.95
N ASP A 57 11.50 0.45 20.36
CA ASP A 57 12.40 0.28 21.49
C ASP A 57 13.84 0.64 21.06
N GLY A 58 14.44 1.57 21.76
CA GLY A 58 15.85 1.86 21.56
C GLY A 58 16.73 0.85 22.28
N LEU A 59 17.74 0.33 21.59
CA LEU A 59 18.64 -0.69 22.13
C LEU A 59 19.95 -0.10 22.71
N GLY A 60 20.16 1.21 22.61
CA GLY A 60 21.44 1.85 22.95
C GLY A 60 22.51 1.59 21.90
N THR A 61 22.10 1.31 20.66
CA THR A 61 22.97 1.01 19.52
C THR A 61 22.84 2.11 18.47
N PRO A 62 23.79 2.24 17.53
CA PRO A 62 23.69 3.18 16.43
C PRO A 62 22.77 2.71 15.29
N SER A 63 22.10 1.55 15.42
CA SER A 63 21.24 0.96 14.42
C SER A 63 19.89 0.61 15.02
N LEU A 64 18.82 0.86 14.26
CA LEU A 64 17.45 0.56 14.60
C LEU A 64 16.76 -0.14 13.39
N LEU A 65 16.40 -1.40 13.56
CA LEU A 65 15.59 -2.13 12.57
C LEU A 65 14.16 -1.66 12.62
N ILE A 66 13.58 -1.40 11.45
CA ILE A 66 12.23 -0.88 11.30
C ILE A 66 11.42 -1.70 10.28
N PRO A 67 10.09 -1.61 10.30
CA PRO A 67 9.27 -2.05 9.18
C PRO A 67 9.57 -1.26 7.91
N ASP A 68 8.99 -1.72 6.79
CA ASP A 68 9.13 -1.07 5.48
C ASP A 68 8.78 0.42 5.57
N LEU A 69 9.75 1.27 5.29
CA LEU A 69 9.65 2.72 5.33
C LEU A 69 9.92 3.30 3.96
N VAL A 70 9.09 4.23 3.52
CA VAL A 70 9.28 5.01 2.28
C VAL A 70 10.05 6.30 2.58
N SER A 71 9.66 7.03 3.61
CA SER A 71 10.31 8.30 3.98
C SER A 71 10.04 8.64 5.44
N VAL A 72 10.95 9.38 6.05
CA VAL A 72 10.74 10.07 7.32
C VAL A 72 10.23 11.47 7.01
N ASP A 73 9.22 11.93 7.73
CA ASP A 73 8.73 13.31 7.63
C ASP A 73 9.76 14.29 8.18
N GLY A 74 9.73 15.54 7.73
CA GLY A 74 10.66 16.57 8.26
C GLY A 74 10.56 16.71 9.79
N GLY A 75 11.65 16.40 10.51
CA GLY A 75 11.66 16.35 11.97
C GLY A 75 10.86 15.20 12.57
N GLY A 76 10.56 14.16 11.77
CA GLY A 76 9.76 13.03 12.20
C GLY A 76 10.49 12.01 13.07
N LEU A 77 11.82 11.97 13.02
CA LEU A 77 12.62 11.13 13.91
C LEU A 77 12.91 11.87 15.21
N LYS A 78 12.46 11.29 16.31
CA LYS A 78 12.62 11.87 17.67
C LYS A 78 12.97 10.80 18.68
N THR A 79 13.70 11.21 19.74
CA THR A 79 13.98 10.35 20.89
C THR A 79 13.46 10.97 22.19
N ASP A 80 13.05 10.09 23.08
CA ASP A 80 12.70 10.35 24.48
C ASP A 80 13.94 9.95 25.30
N ASP A 81 14.73 10.94 25.70
CA ASP A 81 16.06 10.70 26.27
C ASP A 81 16.01 10.46 27.78
N ASP A 82 15.02 10.96 28.50
CA ASP A 82 14.82 10.78 29.94
C ASP A 82 13.76 9.71 30.29
N ARG A 83 13.05 9.16 29.29
CA ARG A 83 12.06 8.06 29.37
C ARG A 83 10.76 8.45 30.06
N ASP A 84 10.35 9.70 29.93
CA ASP A 84 9.09 10.21 30.47
C ASP A 84 7.91 10.10 29.48
N ARG A 85 8.14 9.56 28.27
CA ARG A 85 7.20 9.42 27.15
C ARG A 85 6.94 10.71 26.38
N VAL A 86 7.72 11.74 26.62
CA VAL A 86 7.81 12.93 25.79
C VAL A 86 8.98 12.76 24.81
N PHE A 87 8.84 13.18 23.58
CA PHE A 87 9.86 13.04 22.55
C PHE A 87 10.46 14.41 22.24
N GLU A 88 11.32 14.89 23.13
CA GLU A 88 11.88 16.24 23.13
C GLU A 88 13.04 16.39 22.14
N THR A 89 13.82 15.33 21.90
CA THR A 89 14.98 15.41 21.03
C THR A 89 14.60 15.09 19.58
N THR A 90 14.58 16.13 18.75
CA THR A 90 14.36 15.96 17.29
C THR A 90 15.69 15.75 16.60
N TRP A 91 15.75 14.77 15.71
CA TRP A 91 16.91 14.45 14.87
C TRP A 91 16.86 15.22 13.57
N ALA A 92 17.96 15.82 13.18
CA ALA A 92 18.11 16.43 11.86
C ALA A 92 18.30 15.35 10.79
N ALA A 93 18.03 15.68 9.53
CA ALA A 93 18.19 14.73 8.42
C ALA A 93 19.66 14.25 8.24
N GLY A 94 20.64 15.02 8.71
CA GLY A 94 22.06 14.64 8.71
C GLY A 94 22.50 13.81 9.91
N ASP A 95 21.64 13.55 10.89
CA ASP A 95 21.99 12.74 12.06
C ASP A 95 21.81 11.24 11.80
N TYR A 96 21.16 10.85 10.68
CA TYR A 96 20.84 9.45 10.39
C TYR A 96 20.87 9.12 8.91
N LEU A 97 21.08 7.86 8.63
CA LEU A 97 21.03 7.25 7.28
C LEU A 97 19.91 6.25 7.21
N LEU A 98 19.21 6.21 6.10
CA LEU A 98 18.21 5.18 5.79
C LEU A 98 18.86 4.06 4.99
N LEU A 99 18.69 2.82 5.45
CA LEU A 99 19.32 1.65 4.84
C LEU A 99 18.28 0.65 4.30
N PRO A 100 18.59 -0.05 3.20
CA PRO A 100 19.88 -0.06 2.46
C PRO A 100 20.14 1.27 1.73
N THR A 101 21.39 1.71 1.68
CA THR A 101 21.81 3.01 1.11
C THR A 101 21.32 3.24 -0.33
N ASN A 102 21.24 2.18 -1.12
CA ASN A 102 20.77 2.25 -2.52
C ASN A 102 19.28 1.88 -2.68
N ALA A 103 18.50 1.90 -1.60
CA ALA A 103 17.06 1.76 -1.72
C ALA A 103 16.45 3.09 -2.22
N ASP A 104 15.53 3.00 -3.13
CA ASP A 104 14.70 4.11 -3.57
C ASP A 104 13.23 3.65 -3.64
N PRO A 105 12.49 3.80 -2.56
CA PRO A 105 11.09 3.40 -2.54
C PRO A 105 10.17 4.31 -3.36
N THR A 106 10.70 5.35 -4.00
CA THR A 106 9.96 6.23 -4.91
C THR A 106 10.28 5.97 -6.38
N ALA A 107 11.33 5.20 -6.67
CA ALA A 107 11.71 4.85 -8.03
C ALA A 107 10.70 3.88 -8.65
N GLY A 108 10.26 4.19 -9.86
CA GLY A 108 9.30 3.35 -10.59
C GLY A 108 9.92 2.08 -11.16
N GLY A 109 9.84 0.96 -10.44
CA GLY A 109 10.06 -0.37 -11.00
C GLY A 109 11.48 -0.74 -11.42
N ASN A 110 12.50 -0.14 -10.84
CA ASN A 110 13.91 -0.51 -11.07
C ASN A 110 14.44 -1.45 -9.97
N SER A 111 15.69 -1.88 -10.07
CA SER A 111 16.33 -2.78 -9.10
C SER A 111 16.50 -2.18 -7.69
N GLN A 112 16.34 -0.88 -7.55
CA GLN A 112 16.45 -0.14 -6.28
C GLN A 112 15.09 0.11 -5.63
N SER A 113 13.99 -0.20 -6.32
CA SER A 113 12.61 -0.01 -5.84
C SER A 113 12.30 -0.95 -4.68
N ARG A 114 12.75 -0.59 -3.50
CA ARG A 114 12.56 -1.32 -2.25
C ARG A 114 12.52 -0.36 -1.06
N PRO A 115 11.86 -0.72 0.06
CA PRO A 115 11.77 0.14 1.22
C PRO A 115 13.09 0.19 2.00
N TYR A 116 13.21 1.21 2.81
CA TYR A 116 14.18 1.23 3.90
C TYR A 116 13.70 0.33 5.03
N VAL A 117 14.60 -0.39 5.65
CA VAL A 117 14.29 -1.35 6.73
C VAL A 117 15.13 -1.13 7.99
N GLU A 118 15.96 -0.13 7.97
CA GLU A 118 16.85 0.22 9.07
C GLU A 118 17.12 1.73 9.06
N VAL A 119 17.21 2.32 10.23
CA VAL A 119 17.74 3.67 10.45
C VAL A 119 19.06 3.52 11.19
N ALA A 120 20.13 4.04 10.63
CA ALA A 120 21.45 4.05 11.26
C ALA A 120 21.84 5.49 11.64
N VAL A 121 22.52 5.66 12.75
CA VAL A 121 23.09 6.94 13.15
C VAL A 121 24.23 7.28 12.18
N ASP A 122 24.25 8.49 11.66
CA ASP A 122 25.39 9.01 10.93
C ASP A 122 26.43 9.56 11.94
N VAL A 123 27.34 8.70 12.35
CA VAL A 123 28.37 9.02 13.34
C VAL A 123 29.48 9.91 12.78
N ASP A 124 29.57 10.04 11.46
CA ASP A 124 30.63 10.83 10.81
C ASP A 124 30.20 12.27 10.57
N ALA A 125 28.94 12.51 10.21
CA ALA A 125 28.42 13.83 9.90
C ALA A 125 27.39 14.35 10.90
N GLY A 126 26.73 13.46 11.64
CA GLY A 126 25.66 13.81 12.58
C GLY A 126 26.16 14.23 13.96
N THR A 127 25.22 14.63 14.80
CA THR A 127 25.48 15.03 16.19
C THR A 127 25.11 13.95 17.21
N LYS A 128 24.57 12.82 16.73
CA LYS A 128 24.09 11.70 17.52
C LYS A 128 25.06 10.54 17.49
N SER A 129 24.99 9.65 18.48
CA SER A 129 25.88 8.48 18.56
C SER A 129 25.12 7.16 18.67
N PHE A 130 23.93 7.18 19.25
CA PHE A 130 23.09 5.98 19.45
C PHE A 130 21.63 6.35 19.67
N PHE A 131 20.73 5.39 19.47
CA PHE A 131 19.33 5.51 19.89
C PHE A 131 19.19 5.25 21.38
N THR A 132 18.51 6.16 22.09
CA THR A 132 18.32 6.07 23.55
C THR A 132 17.73 4.73 23.96
N ARG A 133 18.41 4.00 24.83
CA ARG A 133 18.00 2.68 25.29
C ARG A 133 16.74 2.75 26.14
N GLY A 134 15.72 1.98 25.77
CA GLY A 134 14.47 1.87 26.53
C GLY A 134 13.31 1.40 25.68
N VAL A 135 12.19 1.11 26.33
CA VAL A 135 10.96 0.72 25.66
C VAL A 135 10.28 1.94 25.07
N GLN A 136 10.03 1.93 23.76
CA GLN A 136 9.38 3.02 23.01
C GLN A 136 10.06 4.38 23.15
N THR A 137 11.38 4.40 23.16
CA THR A 137 12.17 5.64 23.27
C THR A 137 12.48 6.30 21.94
N VAL A 138 12.13 5.66 20.83
CA VAL A 138 12.31 6.22 19.49
C VAL A 138 10.97 6.37 18.80
N GLN A 139 10.69 7.53 18.25
CA GLN A 139 9.49 7.84 17.50
C GLN A 139 9.87 8.21 16.06
N ILE A 140 9.16 7.63 15.09
CA ILE A 140 9.35 7.96 13.67
C ILE A 140 7.97 8.27 13.08
N ALA A 141 7.77 9.52 12.66
CA ALA A 141 6.67 9.94 11.82
C ALA A 141 7.13 9.86 10.36
N GLY A 142 6.33 9.23 9.49
CA GLY A 142 6.72 9.04 8.11
C GLY A 142 5.71 8.25 7.28
N GLN A 143 6.13 7.90 6.09
CA GLN A 143 5.35 7.10 5.15
C GLN A 143 5.85 5.65 5.19
N TRP A 144 4.95 4.72 5.48
CA TRP A 144 5.26 3.30 5.71
C TRP A 144 4.61 2.43 4.64
N GLY A 145 5.36 1.52 4.05
CA GLY A 145 4.93 0.60 3.00
C GLY A 145 6.09 0.19 2.11
N TRP A 146 5.78 -0.63 1.09
CA TRP A 146 6.84 -1.15 0.20
C TRP A 146 7.45 -0.06 -0.67
N TRP A 147 6.61 0.70 -1.40
CA TRP A 147 7.04 1.81 -2.24
C TRP A 147 5.93 2.85 -2.42
N ARG A 148 6.31 4.03 -2.85
CA ARG A 148 5.40 5.10 -3.28
C ARG A 148 5.66 5.41 -4.75
N HIS A 149 5.06 4.65 -5.64
CA HIS A 149 5.05 4.97 -7.06
C HIS A 149 3.72 5.63 -7.42
N LEU A 150 3.82 6.78 -8.06
CA LEU A 150 2.69 7.60 -8.43
C LEU A 150 2.72 7.82 -9.94
N ARG A 151 1.63 7.47 -10.61
CA ARG A 151 1.40 7.84 -11.99
C ARG A 151 0.51 9.08 -12.02
N ARG A 152 0.98 10.14 -12.68
CA ARG A 152 0.17 11.32 -12.94
C ARG A 152 -0.97 10.96 -13.87
N ALA A 153 -2.21 11.18 -13.43
CA ALA A 153 -3.38 11.08 -14.29
C ALA A 153 -3.43 12.24 -15.28
N THR A 154 -4.09 12.04 -16.40
CA THR A 154 -4.36 13.13 -17.36
C THR A 154 -5.43 14.09 -16.85
N GLU A 155 -6.22 13.64 -15.87
CA GLU A 155 -7.26 14.41 -15.21
C GLU A 155 -6.70 15.36 -14.15
N THR A 156 -7.46 16.42 -13.89
CA THR A 156 -7.31 17.28 -12.72
C THR A 156 -8.60 17.24 -11.88
N ALA A 157 -8.48 17.42 -10.60
CA ALA A 157 -9.64 17.51 -9.72
C ALA A 157 -10.32 18.87 -9.89
N ASN A 158 -11.64 18.88 -9.89
CA ASN A 158 -12.41 20.12 -9.68
C ASN A 158 -12.26 20.53 -8.21
N ALA A 159 -12.65 21.77 -7.91
CA ALA A 159 -12.60 22.25 -6.52
C ALA A 159 -13.41 21.35 -5.59
N VAL A 160 -12.81 20.95 -4.47
CA VAL A 160 -13.44 20.22 -3.37
C VAL A 160 -13.51 21.15 -2.18
N ALA A 161 -14.73 21.51 -1.80
CA ALA A 161 -14.97 22.62 -0.88
C ALA A 161 -14.49 22.37 0.56
N ASP A 162 -14.50 21.11 1.01
CA ASP A 162 -14.22 20.76 2.39
C ASP A 162 -13.57 19.37 2.53
N ALA A 163 -13.24 19.00 3.76
CA ALA A 163 -12.61 17.72 4.11
C ALA A 163 -13.58 16.52 4.12
N THR A 164 -14.88 16.74 4.02
CA THR A 164 -15.92 15.72 4.23
C THR A 164 -16.67 15.33 2.96
N THR A 165 -16.59 16.15 1.93
CA THR A 165 -17.22 15.90 0.63
C THR A 165 -16.67 14.62 0.00
N THR A 166 -17.51 13.60 -0.17
CA THR A 166 -17.14 12.29 -0.73
C THR A 166 -17.39 12.19 -2.24
N SER A 167 -17.99 13.21 -2.84
CA SER A 167 -18.23 13.31 -4.28
C SER A 167 -17.18 14.23 -4.88
N VAL A 168 -16.20 13.67 -5.57
CA VAL A 168 -15.10 14.42 -6.21
C VAL A 168 -15.23 14.32 -7.71
N THR A 169 -15.40 15.47 -8.38
CA THR A 169 -15.47 15.53 -9.83
C THR A 169 -14.07 15.77 -10.40
N VAL A 170 -13.71 15.03 -11.43
CA VAL A 170 -12.47 15.20 -12.21
C VAL A 170 -12.78 15.74 -13.60
N SER A 171 -11.80 16.35 -14.26
CA SER A 171 -11.99 16.99 -15.57
C SER A 171 -12.42 16.00 -16.67
N SER A 172 -12.00 14.77 -16.57
CA SER A 172 -12.41 13.64 -17.41
C SER A 172 -12.27 12.35 -16.62
N ARG A 173 -12.46 11.19 -17.22
CA ARG A 173 -12.19 9.89 -16.59
C ARG A 173 -11.56 8.96 -17.62
N ALA A 174 -10.30 9.21 -17.94
CA ALA A 174 -9.50 8.37 -18.83
C ALA A 174 -8.64 7.38 -18.04
N ASP A 175 -8.07 7.84 -16.92
CA ASP A 175 -7.09 7.09 -16.12
C ASP A 175 -7.64 6.57 -14.79
N VAL A 176 -8.62 7.30 -14.20
CA VAL A 176 -9.12 6.97 -12.85
C VAL A 176 -10.20 5.91 -12.90
N GLU A 177 -10.06 4.86 -12.09
CA GLU A 177 -10.96 3.72 -12.01
C GLU A 177 -11.39 3.42 -10.56
N ALA A 178 -12.51 2.70 -10.40
CA ALA A 178 -12.90 2.21 -9.08
C ALA A 178 -11.86 1.19 -8.55
N GLY A 179 -11.49 1.34 -7.28
CA GLY A 179 -10.43 0.56 -6.65
C GLY A 179 -9.08 1.28 -6.62
N HIS A 180 -8.90 2.35 -7.39
CA HIS A 180 -7.68 3.17 -7.29
C HIS A 180 -7.61 3.93 -5.96
N THR A 181 -6.40 4.06 -5.44
CA THR A 181 -6.06 5.04 -4.40
C THR A 181 -5.42 6.23 -5.10
N LEU A 182 -6.01 7.41 -4.91
CA LEU A 182 -5.55 8.66 -5.49
C LEU A 182 -4.77 9.45 -4.45
N LEU A 183 -3.84 10.29 -4.91
CA LEU A 183 -3.24 11.36 -4.13
C LEU A 183 -3.61 12.68 -4.79
N ILE A 184 -4.27 13.56 -4.04
CA ILE A 184 -4.56 14.94 -4.43
C ILE A 184 -3.93 15.83 -3.36
N ASP A 185 -2.97 16.65 -3.75
CA ASP A 185 -2.08 17.37 -2.82
C ASP A 185 -1.40 16.41 -1.83
N SER A 186 -1.81 16.40 -0.57
CA SER A 186 -1.29 15.49 0.47
C SER A 186 -2.30 14.45 0.96
N GLU A 187 -3.52 14.46 0.42
CA GLU A 187 -4.59 13.56 0.84
C GLU A 187 -4.69 12.34 -0.04
N GLN A 188 -4.75 11.17 0.57
CA GLN A 188 -5.09 9.92 -0.10
C GLN A 188 -6.60 9.69 -0.07
N MET A 189 -7.17 9.37 -1.23
CA MET A 189 -8.59 9.06 -1.42
C MET A 189 -8.75 7.72 -2.13
N TYR A 190 -9.63 6.87 -1.63
CA TYR A 190 -9.94 5.60 -2.27
C TYR A 190 -11.21 5.69 -3.09
N VAL A 191 -11.15 5.39 -4.38
CA VAL A 191 -12.27 5.45 -5.31
C VAL A 191 -13.17 4.21 -5.12
N GLN A 192 -14.38 4.42 -4.62
CA GLN A 192 -15.36 3.35 -4.44
C GLN A 192 -16.15 3.06 -5.72
N SER A 193 -16.57 4.11 -6.40
CA SER A 193 -17.35 4.02 -7.63
C SER A 193 -17.28 5.36 -8.38
N TYR A 194 -17.83 5.38 -9.57
CA TYR A 194 -17.93 6.60 -10.36
C TYR A 194 -19.23 6.63 -11.18
N ALA A 195 -19.66 7.84 -11.52
CA ALA A 195 -20.71 8.11 -12.50
C ALA A 195 -20.21 9.24 -13.42
N ALA A 196 -19.99 8.92 -14.70
CA ALA A 196 -19.27 9.80 -15.63
C ALA A 196 -17.93 10.25 -15.03
N SER A 197 -17.69 11.55 -14.85
CA SER A 197 -16.47 12.10 -14.25
C SER A 197 -16.57 12.38 -12.74
N THR A 198 -17.68 12.00 -12.10
CA THR A 198 -17.86 12.17 -10.65
C THR A 198 -17.53 10.88 -9.93
N LEU A 199 -16.54 10.95 -9.06
CA LEU A 199 -16.04 9.85 -8.24
C LEU A 199 -16.74 9.85 -6.88
N THR A 200 -17.12 8.68 -6.40
CA THR A 200 -17.48 8.49 -4.98
C THR A 200 -16.26 7.94 -4.27
N VAL A 201 -15.74 8.68 -3.30
CA VAL A 201 -14.46 8.35 -2.65
C VAL A 201 -14.61 8.18 -1.14
N ILE A 202 -13.71 7.39 -0.56
CA ILE A 202 -13.41 7.44 0.87
C ILE A 202 -12.26 8.41 1.04
N ARG A 203 -12.48 9.45 1.86
CA ARG A 203 -11.52 10.51 2.13
C ARG A 203 -10.52 10.11 3.21
N ALA A 204 -9.39 10.78 3.24
CA ALA A 204 -8.40 10.68 4.33
C ALA A 204 -7.97 9.23 4.63
N VAL A 205 -7.83 8.40 3.60
CA VAL A 205 -7.39 7.02 3.82
C VAL A 205 -5.90 6.96 4.17
N ASN A 206 -5.47 5.84 4.74
CA ASN A 206 -4.07 5.55 5.04
C ASN A 206 -3.38 6.59 5.95
N GLY A 207 -4.13 7.17 6.89
CA GLY A 207 -3.59 8.09 7.88
C GLY A 207 -3.31 9.50 7.36
N THR A 208 -3.72 9.83 6.15
CA THR A 208 -3.70 11.20 5.65
C THR A 208 -4.84 12.04 6.24
N THR A 209 -4.77 13.33 6.10
CA THR A 209 -5.80 14.26 6.61
C THR A 209 -6.65 14.77 5.47
N GLY A 210 -7.97 14.75 5.64
CA GLY A 210 -8.91 15.33 4.69
C GLY A 210 -8.73 16.85 4.62
N ALA A 211 -8.80 17.39 3.41
CA ALA A 211 -8.63 18.82 3.15
C ALA A 211 -9.57 19.31 2.04
N SER A 212 -9.72 20.60 1.89
CA SER A 212 -10.24 21.22 0.67
C SER A 212 -9.20 21.20 -0.43
N HIS A 213 -9.61 21.07 -1.69
CA HIS A 213 -8.71 21.08 -2.84
C HIS A 213 -9.13 22.14 -3.84
N SER A 214 -8.16 22.86 -4.38
CA SER A 214 -8.38 23.85 -5.42
C SER A 214 -8.76 23.19 -6.74
N GLY A 215 -9.55 23.87 -7.57
CA GLY A 215 -9.82 23.42 -8.93
C GLY A 215 -8.52 23.41 -9.75
N GLY A 216 -8.33 22.36 -10.54
CA GLY A 216 -7.10 22.13 -11.28
C GLY A 216 -6.01 21.40 -10.50
N ALA A 217 -6.28 20.98 -9.25
CA ALA A 217 -5.35 20.16 -8.47
C ALA A 217 -5.01 18.87 -9.22
N ALA A 218 -3.74 18.53 -9.19
CA ALA A 218 -3.23 17.33 -9.85
C ALA A 218 -3.76 16.06 -9.16
N VAL A 219 -4.07 15.06 -9.97
CA VAL A 219 -4.49 13.74 -9.51
C VAL A 219 -3.37 12.75 -9.81
N ASP A 220 -2.81 12.15 -8.79
CA ASP A 220 -1.85 11.06 -8.91
C ASP A 220 -2.51 9.74 -8.48
N ILE A 221 -2.19 8.67 -9.19
CA ILE A 221 -2.71 7.32 -8.92
C ILE A 221 -1.57 6.50 -8.31
N TYR A 222 -1.82 5.86 -7.17
CA TYR A 222 -0.88 4.89 -6.61
C TYR A 222 -0.83 3.64 -7.49
N GLU A 223 0.36 3.29 -7.94
CA GLU A 223 0.62 2.06 -8.68
C GLU A 223 1.37 1.05 -7.81
N TYR A 224 1.17 -0.22 -8.11
CA TYR A 224 1.77 -1.33 -7.37
C TYR A 224 2.69 -2.14 -8.29
N PRO A 225 3.67 -2.89 -7.73
CA PRO A 225 4.54 -3.74 -8.53
C PRO A 225 3.74 -4.72 -9.39
N GLY A 226 4.11 -4.88 -10.66
CA GLY A 226 3.40 -5.76 -11.60
C GLY A 226 3.11 -7.16 -11.04
N PRO A 227 4.07 -7.86 -10.41
CA PRO A 227 3.82 -9.17 -9.79
C PRO A 227 2.78 -9.14 -8.66
N ILE A 228 2.64 -8.02 -7.94
CA ILE A 228 1.63 -7.84 -6.88
C ILE A 228 0.24 -7.67 -7.50
N VAL A 229 0.15 -6.88 -8.58
CA VAL A 229 -1.09 -6.70 -9.35
C VAL A 229 -1.53 -8.04 -9.93
N GLU A 230 -0.65 -8.76 -10.63
CA GLU A 230 -0.95 -10.06 -11.24
C GLU A 230 -1.37 -11.10 -10.21
N ALA A 231 -0.65 -11.22 -9.09
CA ALA A 231 -1.00 -12.10 -7.99
C ALA A 231 -2.41 -11.79 -7.44
N THR A 232 -2.75 -10.50 -7.36
CA THR A 232 -4.08 -10.05 -6.92
C THR A 232 -5.16 -10.42 -7.93
N ILE A 233 -4.90 -10.27 -9.24
CA ILE A 233 -5.81 -10.67 -10.32
C ILE A 233 -6.09 -12.16 -10.26
N ILE A 234 -5.05 -12.99 -10.22
CA ILE A 234 -5.18 -14.45 -10.12
C ILE A 234 -6.02 -14.85 -8.91
N GLN A 235 -5.71 -14.28 -7.75
CA GLN A 235 -6.40 -14.62 -6.51
C GLN A 235 -7.86 -14.13 -6.49
N ALA A 236 -8.14 -12.92 -6.99
CA ALA A 236 -9.50 -12.37 -7.11
C ALA A 236 -10.35 -13.20 -8.09
N THR A 237 -9.78 -13.55 -9.24
CA THR A 237 -10.41 -14.42 -10.25
C THR A 237 -10.78 -15.78 -9.67
N ARG A 238 -9.87 -16.37 -8.90
CA ARG A 238 -10.09 -17.63 -8.22
C ARG A 238 -11.24 -17.54 -7.21
N LEU A 239 -11.27 -16.50 -6.41
CA LEU A 239 -12.35 -16.25 -5.45
C LEU A 239 -13.69 -16.02 -6.14
N TRP A 240 -13.69 -15.32 -7.27
CA TRP A 240 -14.89 -15.10 -8.08
C TRP A 240 -15.45 -16.40 -8.62
N ARG A 241 -14.62 -17.25 -9.24
CA ARG A 241 -15.04 -18.53 -9.84
C ARG A 241 -15.52 -19.55 -8.80
N ARG A 242 -15.14 -19.38 -7.54
CA ARG A 242 -15.63 -20.26 -6.45
C ARG A 242 -17.14 -20.19 -6.23
N LYS A 243 -17.82 -19.12 -6.65
CA LYS A 243 -19.28 -19.02 -6.55
C LYS A 243 -20.00 -20.11 -7.35
N ASP A 244 -19.40 -20.54 -8.46
CA ASP A 244 -19.98 -21.45 -9.43
C ASP A 244 -19.53 -22.92 -9.22
N SER A 245 -18.63 -23.14 -8.24
CA SER A 245 -18.11 -24.48 -7.94
C SER A 245 -18.66 -25.01 -6.61
N ALA A 246 -19.12 -26.25 -6.60
CA ALA A 246 -19.53 -26.93 -5.39
C ALA A 246 -18.37 -27.04 -4.37
N PHE A 247 -18.67 -26.88 -3.10
CA PHE A 247 -17.69 -27.03 -2.05
C PHE A 247 -17.15 -28.47 -2.03
N GLY A 248 -15.93 -28.65 -2.48
CA GLY A 248 -15.08 -29.73 -1.99
C GLY A 248 -14.91 -30.97 -2.82
N SER A 249 -15.53 -31.23 -3.93
CA SER A 249 -15.12 -32.37 -4.75
C SER A 249 -15.51 -32.22 -6.21
N PHE A 250 -14.60 -32.61 -7.06
CA PHE A 250 -14.78 -32.60 -8.48
C PHE A 250 -14.97 -34.00 -8.97
N GLY A 251 -16.15 -34.25 -9.48
CA GLY A 251 -16.33 -35.36 -10.38
C GLY A 251 -15.53 -35.10 -11.65
N GLY A 252 -14.35 -35.67 -11.78
CA GLY A 252 -13.74 -35.87 -13.07
C GLY A 252 -14.61 -36.87 -13.84
N LEU A 253 -14.75 -36.68 -15.16
CA LEU A 253 -15.29 -37.72 -16.03
C LEU A 253 -14.50 -39.00 -15.78
N PRO A 254 -15.14 -40.17 -15.76
CA PRO A 254 -14.45 -41.46 -15.62
C PRO A 254 -13.32 -41.57 -16.65
N GLY A 255 -12.06 -41.65 -16.20
CA GLY A 255 -10.88 -41.76 -17.06
C GLY A 255 -10.02 -40.48 -17.21
N THR A 256 -10.46 -39.32 -16.75
CA THR A 256 -9.65 -38.10 -16.68
C THR A 256 -9.37 -37.79 -15.20
N GLY A 257 -8.14 -37.83 -14.78
CA GLY A 257 -7.74 -37.70 -13.39
C GLY A 257 -8.45 -36.59 -12.60
N GLN A 258 -8.57 -36.76 -11.28
CA GLN A 258 -9.19 -35.78 -10.38
C GLN A 258 -8.37 -34.49 -10.38
N THR A 259 -8.92 -33.40 -10.83
CA THR A 259 -8.32 -32.07 -10.67
C THR A 259 -8.54 -31.61 -9.23
N ARG A 260 -7.50 -31.68 -8.41
CA ARG A 260 -7.55 -31.19 -7.03
C ARG A 260 -7.32 -29.68 -7.02
N ILE A 261 -8.35 -28.88 -6.74
CA ILE A 261 -8.15 -27.46 -6.48
C ILE A 261 -7.51 -27.32 -5.09
N SER A 262 -6.30 -26.78 -5.04
CA SER A 262 -5.63 -26.48 -3.79
C SER A 262 -6.51 -25.58 -2.91
N ALA A 263 -6.66 -25.93 -1.63
CA ALA A 263 -7.39 -25.11 -0.67
C ALA A 263 -6.61 -23.86 -0.23
N GLY A 264 -5.30 -23.82 -0.48
CA GLY A 264 -4.40 -22.74 -0.13
C GLY A 264 -4.26 -21.64 -1.19
N LEU A 265 -3.19 -20.90 -1.06
CA LEU A 265 -2.76 -19.92 -2.07
C LEU A 265 -2.45 -20.64 -3.38
N ASP A 266 -2.76 -19.99 -4.51
CA ASP A 266 -2.41 -20.52 -5.81
C ASP A 266 -0.88 -20.65 -5.95
N PRO A 267 -0.34 -21.76 -6.49
CA PRO A 267 1.10 -21.94 -6.66
C PRO A 267 1.76 -20.83 -7.48
N ASP A 268 1.10 -20.34 -8.53
CA ASP A 268 1.63 -19.27 -9.37
C ASP A 268 1.69 -17.96 -8.59
N VAL A 269 0.68 -17.69 -7.76
CA VAL A 269 0.69 -16.54 -6.84
C VAL A 269 1.84 -16.65 -5.84
N ALA A 270 2.09 -17.84 -5.28
CA ALA A 270 3.20 -18.05 -4.37
C ALA A 270 4.58 -17.82 -5.03
N LEU A 271 4.72 -18.21 -6.31
CA LEU A 271 5.93 -17.97 -7.09
C LEU A 271 6.15 -16.47 -7.35
N LEU A 272 5.11 -15.75 -7.80
CA LEU A 272 5.17 -14.30 -8.04
C LEU A 272 5.55 -13.52 -6.79
N LEU A 273 5.01 -13.93 -5.63
CA LEU A 273 5.18 -13.24 -4.36
C LEU A 273 6.45 -13.62 -3.61
N GLY A 274 7.15 -14.68 -4.00
CA GLY A 274 8.30 -15.23 -3.25
C GLY A 274 9.38 -14.20 -2.94
N GLN A 275 9.73 -13.35 -3.90
CA GLN A 275 10.73 -12.29 -3.75
C GLN A 275 10.31 -11.13 -2.83
N TYR A 276 9.01 -10.97 -2.60
CA TYR A 276 8.47 -9.90 -1.75
C TYR A 276 8.23 -10.35 -0.31
N ARG A 277 8.38 -11.63 -0.02
CA ARG A 277 8.09 -12.18 1.29
C ARG A 277 9.10 -11.71 2.33
N LYS A 278 8.62 -11.04 3.38
CA LYS A 278 9.43 -10.71 4.55
C LYS A 278 9.42 -11.93 5.49
N LEU A 279 10.59 -12.52 5.68
CA LEU A 279 10.74 -13.57 6.68
C LEU A 279 10.54 -12.92 8.06
N SER A 280 9.59 -13.42 8.86
CA SER A 280 9.55 -13.05 10.27
C SER A 280 10.75 -13.74 10.92
N VAL A 281 11.78 -12.98 11.24
CA VAL A 281 12.75 -13.40 12.26
C VAL A 281 11.92 -13.43 13.55
N GLY A 282 11.81 -14.59 14.17
CA GLY A 282 10.97 -14.79 15.34
C GLY A 282 11.20 -13.71 16.38
N ALA A 283 10.10 -13.18 16.88
CA ALA A 283 10.11 -12.30 18.05
C ALA A 283 10.42 -13.11 19.29
#